data_7202af18947b1ea804e15d10e2db7593
#
_entry.id   7202af18947b1ea804e15d10e2db7593
#
_cell.length_a   1.000
_cell.length_b   1.000
_cell.length_c   1.000
_cell.angle_alpha   90.00
_cell.angle_beta   90.00
_cell.angle_gamma   90.00
#
_symmetry.space_group_name_H-M   'P 1'
#
loop_
_entity.id
_entity.type
_entity.pdbx_description
1 polymer ?
#
loop_
_entity_poly.entity_id
_entity_poly.type
_entity_poly.pdbx_seq_one_letter_code
_entity_poly.pdbx_strand_id
1 'polypeptide(L)'
;MIKPSGVPYDGMTTEDMVVVDLDGTRVEGKWKPSSDTPTHVELYNAFPKCGGIVHTHSRWATTFAQAGRDIPAMGTTHGDYFYGDIPCTR
;
A
#
# COMPACT_ATOMS: atom_id res chain seq x y z
N MET A 1 4.35 -4.56 -10.27
CA MET A 1 5.57 -3.72 -10.12
C MET A 1 5.51 -2.98 -8.79
N ILE A 2 6.63 -2.92 -8.08
CA ILE A 2 6.71 -2.27 -6.75
C ILE A 2 8.08 -1.59 -6.59
N LYS A 3 8.14 -0.57 -5.72
CA LYS A 3 9.40 0.09 -5.38
C LYS A 3 10.39 -0.88 -4.69
N PRO A 4 11.69 -0.66 -4.82
CA PRO A 4 12.70 -1.44 -4.11
C PRO A 4 12.70 -1.13 -2.60
N SER A 5 13.22 -2.08 -1.82
CA SER A 5 13.51 -1.88 -0.40
C SER A 5 14.85 -1.17 -0.22
N GLY A 6 14.89 -0.19 0.68
CA GLY A 6 16.14 0.46 1.10
C GLY A 6 16.76 1.44 0.09
N VAL A 7 16.10 1.70 -1.03
CA VAL A 7 16.55 2.74 -1.99
C VAL A 7 15.85 4.06 -1.65
N PRO A 8 16.58 5.16 -1.45
CA PRO A 8 15.99 6.47 -1.21
C PRO A 8 15.10 6.93 -2.35
N TYR A 9 14.02 7.65 -2.06
CA TYR A 9 13.13 8.18 -3.09
C TYR A 9 13.83 9.22 -3.97
N ASP A 10 14.72 10.03 -3.36
CA ASP A 10 15.52 10.99 -4.09
C ASP A 10 16.52 10.25 -5.00
N GLY A 11 16.37 10.41 -6.30
CA GLY A 11 17.20 9.75 -7.30
C GLY A 11 16.73 8.35 -7.73
N MET A 12 15.60 7.86 -7.21
CA MET A 12 15.00 6.61 -7.70
C MET A 12 14.49 6.78 -9.12
N THR A 13 14.80 5.82 -9.97
CA THR A 13 14.42 5.80 -11.39
C THR A 13 13.49 4.63 -11.70
N THR A 14 12.95 4.60 -12.92
CA THR A 14 12.10 3.48 -13.38
C THR A 14 12.86 2.16 -13.43
N GLU A 15 14.18 2.19 -13.71
CA GLU A 15 15.04 1.01 -13.74
C GLU A 15 15.30 0.38 -12.36
N ASP A 16 14.96 1.13 -11.29
CA ASP A 16 15.07 0.62 -9.91
C ASP A 16 13.82 -0.16 -9.49
N MET A 17 12.73 -0.05 -10.23
CA MET A 17 11.50 -0.76 -9.94
C MET A 17 11.69 -2.28 -10.05
N VAL A 18 10.92 -3.01 -9.26
CA VAL A 18 10.97 -4.47 -9.19
C VAL A 18 9.63 -5.04 -9.65
N VAL A 19 9.67 -6.01 -10.55
CA VAL A 19 8.49 -6.78 -10.95
C VAL A 19 8.43 -8.04 -10.11
N VAL A 20 7.26 -8.25 -9.51
CA VAL A 20 6.95 -9.42 -8.67
C VAL A 20 5.68 -10.06 -9.23
N ASP A 21 5.64 -11.38 -9.30
CA ASP A 21 4.42 -12.12 -9.66
C ASP A 21 3.41 -12.21 -8.49
N LEU A 22 2.29 -12.86 -8.73
CA LEU A 22 1.24 -13.02 -7.70
C LEU A 22 1.56 -14.08 -6.65
N ASP A 23 2.66 -14.80 -6.79
CA ASP A 23 3.20 -15.70 -5.76
C ASP A 23 4.25 -15.01 -4.87
N GLY A 24 4.56 -13.73 -5.16
CA GLY A 24 5.56 -12.95 -4.44
C GLY A 24 6.99 -13.16 -4.92
N THR A 25 7.19 -13.91 -6.02
CA THR A 25 8.51 -14.16 -6.61
C THR A 25 8.95 -12.99 -7.47
N ARG A 26 10.19 -12.53 -7.30
CA ARG A 26 10.76 -11.49 -8.16
C ARG A 26 10.99 -12.03 -9.57
N VAL A 27 10.37 -11.39 -10.55
CA VAL A 27 10.47 -11.71 -11.98
C VAL A 27 11.51 -10.85 -12.68
N GLU A 28 11.56 -9.55 -12.33
CA GLU A 28 12.45 -8.57 -12.96
C GLU A 28 12.92 -7.53 -11.96
N GLY A 29 14.06 -6.90 -12.23
CA GLY A 29 14.68 -5.88 -11.39
C GLY A 29 15.86 -6.40 -10.58
N LYS A 30 16.81 -5.51 -10.31
CA LYS A 30 18.07 -5.85 -9.61
C LYS A 30 17.96 -5.81 -8.09
N TRP A 31 16.98 -5.07 -7.57
CA TRP A 31 16.85 -4.82 -6.14
C TRP A 31 15.94 -5.84 -5.44
N LYS A 32 16.01 -5.85 -4.11
CA LYS A 32 15.02 -6.52 -3.29
C LYS A 32 13.69 -5.72 -3.35
N PRO A 33 12.53 -6.34 -3.59
CA PRO A 33 11.25 -5.65 -3.55
C PRO A 33 10.95 -5.11 -2.16
N SER A 34 10.03 -4.12 -2.08
CA SER A 34 9.57 -3.56 -0.81
C SER A 34 9.14 -4.66 0.19
N SER A 35 9.34 -4.41 1.47
CA SER A 35 8.81 -5.24 2.56
C SER A 35 7.28 -5.35 2.56
N ASP A 36 6.60 -4.41 1.89
CA ASP A 36 5.14 -4.42 1.75
C ASP A 36 4.63 -5.38 0.67
N THR A 37 5.54 -6.01 -0.10
CA THR A 37 5.18 -6.92 -1.20
C THR A 37 4.19 -8.01 -0.79
N PRO A 38 4.34 -8.71 0.35
CA PRO A 38 3.37 -9.73 0.75
C PRO A 38 1.94 -9.18 0.90
N THR A 39 1.79 -8.02 1.52
CA THR A 39 0.49 -7.34 1.68
C THR A 39 -0.12 -7.00 0.33
N HIS A 40 0.69 -6.46 -0.61
CA HIS A 40 0.21 -6.13 -1.95
C HIS A 40 -0.20 -7.37 -2.74
N VAL A 41 0.56 -8.46 -2.65
CA VAL A 41 0.23 -9.74 -3.30
C VAL A 41 -1.10 -10.29 -2.79
N GLU A 42 -1.30 -10.32 -1.47
CA GLU A 42 -2.57 -10.75 -0.87
C GLU A 42 -3.75 -9.91 -1.37
N LEU A 43 -3.59 -8.59 -1.42
CA LEU A 43 -4.65 -7.70 -1.90
C LEU A 43 -4.97 -7.90 -3.39
N TYR A 44 -3.96 -8.10 -4.25
CA TYR A 44 -4.21 -8.41 -5.66
C TYR A 44 -4.88 -9.75 -5.86
N ASN A 45 -4.53 -10.77 -5.08
CA ASN A 45 -5.16 -12.07 -5.11
C ASN A 45 -6.62 -12.02 -4.60
N ALA A 46 -6.88 -11.26 -3.54
CA ALA A 46 -8.22 -11.08 -2.98
C ALA A 46 -9.13 -10.21 -3.88
N PHE A 47 -8.55 -9.24 -4.59
CA PHE A 47 -9.29 -8.29 -5.42
C PHE A 47 -8.80 -8.29 -6.89
N PRO A 48 -9.17 -9.29 -7.70
CA PRO A 48 -8.64 -9.46 -9.07
C PRO A 48 -8.92 -8.30 -10.03
N LYS A 49 -9.87 -7.43 -9.70
CA LYS A 49 -10.19 -6.22 -10.49
C LYS A 49 -9.38 -4.99 -10.06
N CYS A 50 -8.55 -5.11 -9.03
CA CYS A 50 -7.74 -4.01 -8.53
C CYS A 50 -6.60 -3.72 -9.51
N GLY A 51 -6.59 -2.52 -10.10
CA GLY A 51 -5.55 -2.10 -11.06
C GLY A 51 -4.32 -1.46 -10.41
N GLY A 52 -4.40 -1.08 -9.15
CA GLY A 52 -3.28 -0.45 -8.43
C GLY A 52 -3.55 -0.32 -6.94
N ILE A 53 -2.49 -0.37 -6.13
CA ILE A 53 -2.54 -0.25 -4.68
C ILE A 53 -1.55 0.83 -4.25
N VAL A 54 -2.01 1.76 -3.42
CA VAL A 54 -1.16 2.78 -2.80
C VAL A 54 -1.06 2.50 -1.31
N HIS A 55 0.16 2.33 -0.81
CA HIS A 55 0.47 2.19 0.60
C HIS A 55 1.14 3.45 1.12
N THR A 56 0.64 4.00 2.21
CA THR A 56 1.20 5.18 2.87
C THR A 56 1.26 5.01 4.37
N HIS A 57 2.19 5.73 5.01
CA HIS A 57 2.29 5.85 6.47
C HIS A 57 1.76 7.22 6.91
N SER A 58 0.53 7.56 6.52
CA SER A 58 -0.11 8.80 6.98
C SER A 58 -0.10 8.86 8.51
N ARG A 59 0.49 9.91 9.08
CA ARG A 59 0.66 10.06 10.53
C ARG A 59 -0.65 9.83 11.29
N TRP A 60 -1.70 10.48 10.87
CA TRP A 60 -2.98 10.44 11.58
C TRP A 60 -3.72 9.13 11.37
N ALA A 61 -3.75 8.60 10.14
CA ALA A 61 -4.35 7.30 9.87
C ALA A 61 -3.61 6.19 10.63
N THR A 62 -2.27 6.23 10.66
CA THR A 62 -1.45 5.28 11.41
C THR A 62 -1.73 5.35 12.91
N THR A 63 -1.97 6.54 13.47
CA THR A 63 -2.35 6.70 14.88
C THR A 63 -3.66 5.97 15.21
N PHE A 64 -4.68 6.11 14.36
CA PHE A 64 -5.94 5.38 14.53
C PHE A 64 -5.73 3.86 14.40
N ALA A 65 -4.97 3.44 13.38
CA ALA A 65 -4.67 2.02 13.16
C ALA A 65 -3.93 1.39 14.35
N GLN A 66 -2.92 2.06 14.90
CA GLN A 66 -2.19 1.58 16.08
C GLN A 66 -3.06 1.55 17.35
N ALA A 67 -4.06 2.42 17.41
CA ALA A 67 -5.04 2.40 18.49
C ALA A 67 -6.15 1.34 18.29
N GLY A 68 -6.14 0.60 17.18
CA GLY A 68 -7.17 -0.37 16.81
C GLY A 68 -8.55 0.28 16.63
N ARG A 69 -8.60 1.50 16.10
CA ARG A 69 -9.83 2.28 15.97
C ARG A 69 -10.07 2.71 14.53
N ASP A 70 -11.32 2.67 14.12
CA ASP A 70 -11.78 3.23 12.86
C ASP A 70 -11.61 4.76 12.86
N ILE A 71 -11.46 5.35 11.66
CA ILE A 71 -11.45 6.80 11.49
C ILE A 71 -12.88 7.25 11.24
N PRO A 72 -13.51 7.97 12.20
CA PRO A 72 -14.90 8.39 12.07
C PRO A 72 -15.07 9.47 11.00
N ALA A 73 -16.21 9.45 10.33
CA ALA A 73 -16.59 10.44 9.32
C ALA A 73 -16.94 11.77 9.99
N MET A 74 -15.95 12.65 10.18
CA MET A 74 -16.10 13.93 10.88
C MET A 74 -16.21 15.16 9.98
N GLY A 75 -16.03 15.02 8.67
CA GLY A 75 -16.01 16.17 7.76
C GLY A 75 -16.61 15.87 6.40
N THR A 76 -17.02 16.93 5.69
CA THR A 76 -17.65 16.82 4.36
C THR A 76 -16.72 16.17 3.34
N THR A 77 -15.46 16.55 3.30
CA THR A 77 -14.46 15.94 2.41
C THR A 77 -14.30 14.44 2.64
N HIS A 78 -14.36 14.01 3.91
CA HIS A 78 -14.38 12.58 4.25
C HIS A 78 -15.61 11.91 3.64
N GLY A 79 -16.80 12.52 3.82
CA GLY A 79 -18.05 12.00 3.27
C GLY A 79 -18.10 11.93 1.75
N ASP A 80 -17.39 12.83 1.06
CA ASP A 80 -17.32 12.85 -0.41
C ASP A 80 -16.51 11.68 -0.99
N TYR A 81 -15.50 11.20 -0.27
CA TYR A 81 -14.59 10.14 -0.74
C TYR A 81 -14.86 8.78 -0.10
N PHE A 82 -15.35 8.76 1.14
CA PHE A 82 -15.60 7.53 1.88
C PHE A 82 -17.04 7.53 2.41
N TYR A 83 -17.76 6.47 2.16
CA TYR A 83 -19.12 6.31 2.66
C TYR A 83 -19.07 5.73 4.09
N GLY A 84 -19.12 6.61 5.10
CA GLY A 84 -19.02 6.24 6.51
C GLY A 84 -17.58 6.25 7.05
N ASP A 85 -17.35 5.53 8.13
CA ASP A 85 -16.05 5.45 8.77
C ASP A 85 -15.05 4.64 7.94
N ILE A 86 -13.76 4.99 8.00
CA ILE A 86 -12.69 4.19 7.40
C ILE A 86 -12.33 3.09 8.41
N PRO A 87 -12.57 1.81 8.09
CA PRO A 87 -12.37 0.72 9.04
C PRO A 87 -10.89 0.47 9.33
N CYS A 88 -10.59 0.16 10.59
CA CYS A 88 -9.30 -0.40 10.98
C CYS A 88 -9.30 -1.90 10.72
N THR A 89 -8.38 -2.39 9.92
CA THR A 89 -8.18 -3.83 9.73
C THR A 89 -7.47 -4.45 10.95
N ARG A 90 -7.75 -5.72 11.18
CA ARG A 90 -7.12 -6.52 12.25
C ARG A 90 -5.81 -7.13 11.77
#